data_f95d2ab2e723ed1caa0ced4de9e2e441
#
_entry.id   f95d2ab2e723ed1caa0ced4de9e2e441
#
_cell.length_a   1.000
_cell.length_b   1.000
_cell.length_c   1.000
_cell.angle_alpha   90.00
_cell.angle_beta   90.00
_cell.angle_gamma   90.00
#
_symmetry.space_group_name_H-M   'P 1'
#
loop_
_entity.id
_entity.type
_entity.pdbx_description
1 polymer ?
#
loop_
_entity_poly.entity_id
_entity_poly.type
_entity_poly.pdbx_seq_one_letter_code
_entity_poly.pdbx_strand_id
1 'polypeptide(L)'
;MTHKAIVLTDSETATGYRLAGVEVRVSDQEHALQALNELIEADEYGLLIVDEGLVPDPVSASERAMRGRDLPVVLPVPSLGAAFDENSDASAYMKDLVRSAIGFDIKLE
;
A
#
# COMPACT_ATOMS: atom_id res chain seq x y z
N MET A 1 -11.29 -18.07 1.49
CA MET A 1 -10.74 -17.23 2.56
C MET A 1 -10.42 -15.85 2.02
N THR A 2 -10.78 -14.83 2.75
CA THR A 2 -10.61 -13.45 2.30
C THR A 2 -9.32 -12.87 2.84
N HIS A 3 -8.49 -12.34 1.97
CA HIS A 3 -7.28 -11.64 2.38
C HIS A 3 -7.53 -10.15 2.31
N LYS A 4 -6.90 -9.42 3.22
CA LYS A 4 -7.05 -7.98 3.30
C LYS A 4 -6.05 -7.27 2.40
N ALA A 5 -6.37 -6.04 2.04
CA ALA A 5 -5.43 -5.16 1.39
C ALA A 5 -5.00 -4.09 2.39
N ILE A 6 -3.74 -3.68 2.33
CA ILE A 6 -3.24 -2.60 3.18
C ILE A 6 -2.29 -1.73 2.37
N VAL A 7 -2.25 -0.45 2.71
CA VAL A 7 -1.35 0.51 2.08
C VAL A 7 -0.28 0.91 3.08
N LEU A 8 0.97 0.87 2.66
CA LEU A 8 2.08 1.38 3.44
C LEU A 8 2.48 2.74 2.86
N THR A 9 2.29 3.79 3.63
CA THR A 9 2.52 5.14 3.13
C THR A 9 2.86 6.08 4.29
N ASP A 10 3.13 7.35 3.97
CA ASP A 10 3.43 8.35 4.99
C ASP A 10 2.14 8.91 5.61
N SER A 11 2.32 9.74 6.66
CA SER A 11 1.17 10.25 7.39
C SER A 11 0.33 11.23 6.57
N GLU A 12 0.95 11.96 5.67
CA GLU A 12 0.21 12.91 4.85
C GLU A 12 -0.73 12.21 3.88
N THR A 13 -0.22 11.18 3.23
CA THR A 13 -0.99 10.46 2.22
C THR A 13 -2.00 9.50 2.85
N ALA A 14 -1.74 9.07 4.08
CA ALA A 14 -2.57 8.08 4.75
C ALA A 14 -4.03 8.52 4.87
N THR A 15 -4.27 9.79 5.10
CA THR A 15 -5.63 10.29 5.26
C THR A 15 -6.47 10.02 4.02
N GLY A 16 -5.88 10.28 2.84
CA GLY A 16 -6.60 10.04 1.60
C GLY A 16 -6.94 8.57 1.40
N TYR A 17 -6.02 7.69 1.72
CA TYR A 17 -6.29 6.27 1.60
C TYR A 17 -7.36 5.80 2.59
N ARG A 18 -7.35 6.35 3.79
CA ARG A 18 -8.40 6.02 4.77
C ARG A 18 -9.77 6.48 4.29
N LEU A 19 -9.81 7.62 3.65
CA LEU A 19 -11.07 8.11 3.08
C LEU A 19 -11.55 7.22 1.94
N ALA A 20 -10.63 6.54 1.27
CA ALA A 20 -10.99 5.58 0.23
C ALA A 20 -11.45 4.24 0.80
N GLY A 21 -11.37 4.07 2.12
CA GLY A 21 -11.88 2.87 2.75
C GLY A 21 -10.89 1.73 2.85
N VAL A 22 -9.59 2.02 2.73
CA VAL A 22 -8.58 0.97 2.81
C VAL A 22 -7.78 1.10 4.10
N GLU A 23 -7.31 -0.02 4.59
CA GLU A 23 -6.48 -0.05 5.78
C GLU A 23 -5.10 0.53 5.46
N VAL A 24 -4.52 1.29 6.40
CA VAL A 24 -3.26 1.97 6.18
C VAL A 24 -2.28 1.69 7.30
N ARG A 25 -1.03 1.43 6.93
CA ARG A 25 0.09 1.43 7.86
C ARG A 25 0.94 2.66 7.56
N VAL A 26 1.08 3.52 8.55
CA VAL A 26 1.88 4.74 8.39
C VAL A 26 3.33 4.46 8.80
N SER A 27 4.27 4.95 8.00
CA SER A 27 5.68 4.81 8.32
C SER A 27 6.45 5.98 7.72
N ASP A 28 7.76 5.98 7.92
CA ASP A 28 8.66 6.95 7.33
C ASP A 28 9.75 6.21 6.58
N GLN A 29 10.63 6.96 5.90
CA GLN A 29 11.68 6.35 5.08
C GLN A 29 12.64 5.50 5.88
N GLU A 30 12.86 5.86 7.13
CA GLU A 30 13.80 5.15 7.97
C GLU A 30 13.27 3.79 8.41
N HIS A 31 11.97 3.67 8.63
CA HIS A 31 11.37 2.48 9.18
C HIS A 31 10.50 1.70 8.19
N ALA A 32 10.37 2.22 6.98
CA ALA A 32 9.41 1.65 6.03
C ALA A 32 9.75 0.22 5.62
N LEU A 33 11.02 -0.09 5.44
CA LEU A 33 11.39 -1.44 5.04
C LEU A 33 11.07 -2.45 6.14
N GLN A 34 11.30 -2.08 7.37
CA GLN A 34 10.94 -2.93 8.50
C GLN A 34 9.44 -3.14 8.54
N ALA A 35 8.66 -2.06 8.34
CA ALA A 35 7.20 -2.16 8.33
C ALA A 35 6.73 -3.06 7.21
N LEU A 36 7.34 -2.95 6.03
CA LEU A 36 6.98 -3.80 4.90
C LEU A 36 7.20 -5.27 5.23
N ASN A 37 8.34 -5.59 5.80
CA ASN A 37 8.64 -6.97 6.16
C ASN A 37 7.68 -7.50 7.22
N GLU A 38 7.32 -6.67 8.19
CA GLU A 38 6.35 -7.05 9.22
C GLU A 38 4.98 -7.36 8.61
N LEU A 39 4.57 -6.58 7.64
CA LEU A 39 3.28 -6.80 6.99
C LEU A 39 3.28 -8.09 6.18
N ILE A 40 4.40 -8.41 5.54
CA ILE A 40 4.51 -9.66 4.81
C ILE A 40 4.43 -10.84 5.76
N GLU A 41 5.16 -10.75 6.87
CA GLU A 41 5.23 -11.86 7.82
C GLU A 41 3.97 -12.03 8.64
N ALA A 42 3.12 -11.01 8.69
CA ALA A 42 1.87 -11.09 9.44
C ALA A 42 0.90 -12.12 8.87
N ASP A 43 1.04 -12.43 7.58
CA ASP A 43 0.22 -13.45 6.93
C ASP A 43 -1.27 -13.13 6.91
N GLU A 44 -1.59 -11.85 6.96
CA GLU A 44 -2.98 -11.39 6.98
C GLU A 44 -3.43 -10.77 5.68
N TYR A 45 -2.47 -10.35 4.86
CA TYR A 45 -2.77 -9.51 3.71
C TYR A 45 -2.54 -10.26 2.41
N GLY A 46 -3.45 -10.04 1.47
CA GLY A 46 -3.27 -10.55 0.12
C GLY A 46 -2.66 -9.52 -0.82
N LEU A 47 -2.75 -8.25 -0.44
CA LEU A 47 -2.23 -7.16 -1.27
C LEU A 47 -1.59 -6.10 -0.40
N LEU A 48 -0.34 -5.78 -0.70
CA LEU A 48 0.36 -4.68 -0.06
C LEU A 48 0.63 -3.61 -1.10
N ILE A 49 0.00 -2.45 -0.93
CA ILE A 49 0.24 -1.31 -1.79
C ILE A 49 1.30 -0.46 -1.11
N VAL A 50 2.44 -0.25 -1.76
CA VAL A 50 3.59 0.38 -1.14
C VAL A 50 3.96 1.66 -1.87
N ASP A 51 4.01 2.75 -1.13
CA ASP A 51 4.41 4.05 -1.65
C ASP A 51 5.90 4.04 -1.98
N GLU A 52 6.23 4.25 -3.25
CA GLU A 52 7.64 4.24 -3.69
C GLU A 52 8.44 5.39 -3.11
N GLY A 53 7.77 6.40 -2.59
CA GLY A 53 8.46 7.47 -1.88
C GLY A 53 9.04 7.00 -0.55
N LEU A 54 8.47 5.94 0.03
CA LEU A 54 8.99 5.36 1.27
C LEU A 54 9.96 4.22 0.99
N VAL A 55 9.60 3.33 0.09
CA VAL A 55 10.43 2.17 -0.23
C VAL A 55 10.64 2.15 -1.73
N PRO A 56 11.77 2.65 -2.21
CA PRO A 56 12.07 2.57 -3.65
C PRO A 56 12.15 1.11 -4.06
N ASP A 57 11.51 0.80 -5.18
CA ASP A 57 11.49 -0.56 -5.71
C ASP A 57 11.09 -1.59 -4.64
N PRO A 58 9.85 -1.50 -4.14
CA PRO A 58 9.44 -2.35 -3.03
C PRO A 58 9.42 -3.84 -3.38
N VAL A 59 9.25 -4.18 -4.65
CA VAL A 59 9.27 -5.58 -5.05
C VAL A 59 10.65 -6.18 -4.79
N SER A 60 11.70 -5.50 -5.22
CA SER A 60 13.07 -5.96 -4.94
C SER A 60 13.38 -5.91 -3.46
N ALA A 61 12.95 -4.85 -2.79
CA ALA A 61 13.24 -4.68 -1.37
C ALA A 61 12.61 -5.77 -0.52
N SER A 62 11.48 -6.32 -0.97
CA SER A 62 10.78 -7.34 -0.21
C SER A 62 11.10 -8.77 -0.64
N GLU A 63 12.01 -8.92 -1.58
CA GLU A 63 12.29 -10.22 -2.19
C GLU A 63 12.64 -11.30 -1.15
N ARG A 64 13.46 -10.94 -0.19
CA ARG A 64 13.88 -11.88 0.83
C ARG A 64 12.71 -12.31 1.72
N ALA A 65 11.89 -11.36 2.13
CA ALA A 65 10.75 -11.66 2.98
C ALA A 65 9.69 -12.46 2.24
N MET A 66 9.62 -12.30 0.93
CA MET A 66 8.64 -13.00 0.10
C MET A 66 9.08 -14.39 -0.32
N ARG A 67 10.29 -14.75 -0.01
CA ARG A 67 10.82 -16.05 -0.45
C ARG A 67 9.96 -17.20 0.10
N GLY A 68 9.48 -18.03 -0.81
CA GLY A 68 8.63 -19.15 -0.45
C GLY A 68 7.17 -18.80 -0.24
N ARG A 69 6.77 -17.56 -0.55
CA ARG A 69 5.40 -17.10 -0.35
C ARG A 69 4.75 -16.72 -1.67
N ASP A 70 3.48 -17.04 -1.80
CA ASP A 70 2.68 -16.59 -2.93
C ASP A 70 1.98 -15.26 -2.65
N LEU A 71 1.69 -14.99 -1.40
CA LEU A 71 1.01 -13.79 -0.95
C LEU A 71 1.81 -13.17 0.17
N PRO A 72 1.68 -11.87 0.36
CA PRO A 72 0.87 -10.91 -0.39
C PRO A 72 1.51 -10.52 -1.72
N VAL A 73 0.69 -9.96 -2.60
CA VAL A 73 1.20 -9.31 -3.81
C VAL A 73 1.66 -7.92 -3.40
N VAL A 74 2.89 -7.57 -3.76
CA VAL A 74 3.44 -6.25 -3.46
C VAL A 74 3.27 -5.37 -4.69
N LEU A 75 2.49 -4.30 -4.53
CA LEU A 75 2.17 -3.39 -5.63
C LEU A 75 2.78 -2.02 -5.35
N PRO A 76 3.79 -1.61 -6.11
CA PRO A 76 4.36 -0.28 -5.93
C PRO A 76 3.47 0.79 -6.54
N VAL A 77 3.37 1.92 -5.87
CA VAL A 77 2.66 3.08 -6.41
C VAL A 77 3.55 4.29 -6.27
N PRO A 78 3.46 5.25 -7.18
CA PRO A 78 4.26 6.47 -7.08
C PRO A 78 3.85 7.28 -5.86
N SER A 79 4.77 8.10 -5.39
CA SER A 79 4.47 8.98 -4.27
C SER A 79 3.38 9.96 -4.70
N LEU A 80 2.31 10.03 -3.93
CA LEU A 80 1.14 10.82 -4.29
C LEU A 80 1.09 12.18 -3.58
N GLY A 81 1.98 12.39 -2.62
CA GLY A 81 1.93 13.61 -1.83
C GLY A 81 1.97 14.87 -2.66
N ALA A 82 2.92 14.94 -3.59
CA ALA A 82 3.09 16.13 -4.42
C ALA A 82 1.90 16.34 -5.37
N ALA A 83 1.29 15.25 -5.81
CA ALA A 83 0.18 15.33 -6.74
C ALA A 83 -1.07 15.92 -6.09
N PHE A 84 -1.17 15.82 -4.77
CA PHE A 84 -2.37 16.27 -4.06
C PHE A 84 -2.29 17.72 -3.62
N ASP A 85 -1.12 18.34 -3.70
CA ASP A 85 -0.98 19.72 -3.24
C ASP A 85 -1.84 20.69 -4.00
N GLU A 86 -2.07 20.41 -5.28
CA GLU A 86 -2.79 21.32 -6.13
C GLU A 86 -4.16 20.81 -6.53
N ASN A 87 -4.53 19.65 -6.03
CA ASN A 87 -5.72 18.99 -6.50
C ASN A 87 -6.64 18.68 -5.33
N SER A 88 -7.85 19.18 -5.40
CA SER A 88 -8.81 19.00 -4.34
C SER A 88 -9.45 17.62 -4.31
N ASP A 89 -9.19 16.79 -5.31
CA ASP A 89 -9.90 15.52 -5.45
C ASP A 89 -9.05 14.30 -5.13
N ALA A 90 -8.22 14.45 -4.11
CA ALA A 90 -7.30 13.40 -3.73
C ALA A 90 -8.01 12.10 -3.34
N SER A 91 -9.13 12.20 -2.63
CA SER A 91 -9.79 10.97 -2.18
C SER A 91 -10.41 10.20 -3.34
N ALA A 92 -10.94 10.91 -4.34
CA ALA A 92 -11.49 10.26 -5.54
C ALA A 92 -10.39 9.56 -6.31
N TYR A 93 -9.24 10.23 -6.45
CA TYR A 93 -8.10 9.63 -7.14
C TYR A 93 -7.62 8.37 -6.44
N MET A 94 -7.54 8.42 -5.12
CA MET A 94 -7.10 7.27 -4.35
C MET A 94 -8.11 6.12 -4.40
N LYS A 95 -9.39 6.44 -4.43
CA LYS A 95 -10.41 5.40 -4.59
C LYS A 95 -10.24 4.67 -5.90
N ASP A 96 -10.00 5.41 -6.97
CA ASP A 96 -9.82 4.80 -8.27
C ASP A 96 -8.55 3.95 -8.31
N LEU A 97 -7.48 4.45 -7.69
CA LEU A 97 -6.22 3.73 -7.64
C LEU A 97 -6.37 2.41 -6.90
N VAL A 98 -6.99 2.45 -5.74
CA VAL A 98 -7.18 1.24 -4.93
C VAL A 98 -8.10 0.27 -5.66
N ARG A 99 -9.16 0.78 -6.24
CA ARG A 99 -10.11 -0.07 -6.96
C ARG A 99 -9.44 -0.75 -8.14
N SER A 100 -8.58 -0.04 -8.86
CA SER A 100 -7.85 -0.64 -9.97
C SER A 100 -6.89 -1.72 -9.52
N ALA A 101 -6.24 -1.51 -8.38
CA ALA A 101 -5.24 -2.43 -7.89
C ALA A 101 -5.82 -3.74 -7.40
N ILE A 102 -7.01 -3.68 -6.79
CA ILE A 102 -7.59 -4.88 -6.16
C ILE A 102 -8.83 -5.36 -6.88
N GLY A 103 -9.13 -4.79 -7.98
CA GLY A 103 -10.45 -4.74 -8.54
C GLY A 103 -11.02 -5.94 -9.22
N PHE A 104 -10.51 -7.11 -9.13
CA PHE A 104 -11.20 -8.21 -9.80
C PHE A 104 -11.67 -9.26 -8.84
N ASP A 105 -10.84 -9.60 -7.91
CA ASP A 105 -11.09 -10.73 -7.04
C ASP A 105 -11.26 -10.35 -5.59
N ILE A 106 -10.88 -9.14 -5.23
CA ILE A 106 -10.93 -8.69 -3.85
C ILE A 106 -11.96 -7.60 -3.72
N LYS A 107 -12.88 -7.77 -2.79
CA LYS A 107 -13.91 -6.76 -2.54
C LYS A 107 -13.55 -5.97 -1.30
N LEU A 108 -13.65 -4.66 -1.43
CA LEU A 108 -13.50 -3.76 -0.31
C LEU A 108 -14.86 -3.54 0.32
N GLU A 109 -15.12 -4.25 1.36
CA GLU A 109 -16.37 -4.06 2.09
C GLU A 109 -16.17 -4.32 3.56
#